data_385501eeb6e599d9f2b0d41574aa50c8
#
_entry.id   385501eeb6e599d9f2b0d41574aa50c8
#
_cell.length_a   1.000
_cell.length_b   1.000
_cell.length_c   1.000
_cell.angle_alpha   90.00
_cell.angle_beta   90.00
_cell.angle_gamma   90.00
#
_symmetry.space_group_name_H-M   'P 1'
#
loop_
_entity.id
_entity.type
_entity.pdbx_description
1 polymer ?
#
loop_
_entity_poly.entity_id
_entity_poly.type
_entity_poly.pdbx_seq_one_letter_code
_entity_poly.pdbx_strand_id
1 'polypeptide(L)'
;RIERTGAFVDGPALTAFSAELAVRIDALRERACELAGEPFNPDSPKQLQAILYEKQKLPILSKTPKGQPSTAEAALEVLAEDFELPRLILEYRGLAKLRSTYAERLPAEINARTGRIHTSYHQAVTATGRLSSSEPNLQNIPVRTEDGRKIRQAFIAPPGRKILSFDYSQIELRIMAHIAEDENLLAAF
;
A
#
# COMPACT_ATOMS: atom_id res chain seq x y z
N ARG A 1 1.85 -24.82 -10.62
CA ARG A 1 3.19 -25.14 -10.07
C ARG A 1 3.70 -24.02 -9.17
N ILE A 2 3.62 -22.75 -9.58
CA ILE A 2 4.07 -21.56 -8.83
C ILE A 2 3.39 -21.50 -7.45
N GLU A 3 2.06 -21.60 -7.40
CA GLU A 3 1.28 -21.59 -6.15
C GLU A 3 1.72 -22.70 -5.18
N ARG A 4 1.97 -23.91 -5.70
CA ARG A 4 2.46 -25.04 -4.87
C ARG A 4 3.86 -24.80 -4.32
N THR A 5 4.73 -24.13 -5.08
CA THR A 5 6.08 -23.79 -4.64
C THR A 5 6.03 -22.70 -3.55
N GLY A 6 5.22 -21.70 -3.74
CA GLY A 6 5.10 -20.57 -2.82
C GLY A 6 6.33 -19.68 -2.74
N ALA A 7 6.20 -18.56 -2.03
CA ALA A 7 7.26 -17.59 -1.78
C ALA A 7 7.90 -17.80 -0.42
N PHE A 8 9.22 -17.72 -0.32
CA PHE A 8 9.94 -17.78 0.95
C PHE A 8 10.06 -16.38 1.53
N VAL A 9 9.66 -16.21 2.79
CA VAL A 9 9.55 -14.90 3.45
C VAL A 9 10.21 -14.95 4.82
N ASP A 10 10.97 -13.92 5.15
CA ASP A 10 11.55 -13.70 6.47
C ASP A 10 10.46 -13.19 7.43
N GLY A 11 9.74 -14.11 8.06
CA GLY A 11 8.69 -13.81 9.04
C GLY A 11 9.19 -13.01 10.24
N PRO A 12 10.31 -13.41 10.88
CA PRO A 12 10.93 -12.64 11.97
C PRO A 12 11.23 -11.19 11.61
N ALA A 13 11.80 -10.92 10.42
CA ALA A 13 12.09 -9.56 9.97
C ALA A 13 10.80 -8.73 9.81
N LEU A 14 9.73 -9.31 9.24
CA LEU A 14 8.43 -8.64 9.14
C LEU A 14 7.78 -8.37 10.50
N THR A 15 7.90 -9.30 11.45
CA THR A 15 7.38 -9.12 12.81
C THR A 15 8.10 -7.99 13.52
N ALA A 16 9.44 -7.92 13.40
CA ALA A 16 10.22 -6.82 13.96
C ALA A 16 9.84 -5.48 13.31
N PHE A 17 9.66 -5.47 12.00
CA PHE A 17 9.22 -4.28 11.26
C PHE A 17 7.79 -3.85 11.64
N SER A 18 6.89 -4.79 11.89
CA SER A 18 5.54 -4.48 12.40
C SER A 18 5.59 -3.77 13.75
N ALA A 19 6.50 -4.17 14.64
CA ALA A 19 6.70 -3.50 15.94
C ALA A 19 7.26 -2.07 15.76
N GLU A 20 8.22 -1.87 14.85
CA GLU A 20 8.73 -0.53 14.49
C GLU A 20 7.59 0.37 13.97
N LEU A 21 6.77 -0.14 13.05
CA LEU A 21 5.62 0.59 12.52
C LEU A 21 4.60 0.94 13.60
N ALA A 22 4.35 0.05 14.56
CA ALA A 22 3.43 0.32 15.66
C ALA A 22 3.83 1.55 16.47
N VAL A 23 5.11 1.66 16.83
CA VAL A 23 5.65 2.81 17.57
C VAL A 23 5.46 4.12 16.77
N ARG A 24 5.76 4.09 15.47
CA ARG A 24 5.59 5.27 14.60
C ARG A 24 4.12 5.66 14.44
N ILE A 25 3.22 4.69 14.29
CA ILE A 25 1.77 4.90 14.18
C ILE A 25 1.23 5.54 15.47
N ASP A 26 1.66 5.05 16.63
CA ASP A 26 1.24 5.60 17.91
C ASP A 26 1.72 7.05 18.09
N ALA A 27 2.97 7.35 17.75
CA ALA A 27 3.50 8.72 17.78
C ALA A 27 2.74 9.68 16.84
N LEU A 28 2.40 9.23 15.63
CA LEU A 28 1.59 10.02 14.68
C LEU A 28 0.17 10.27 15.21
N ARG A 29 -0.43 9.28 15.84
CA ARG A 29 -1.76 9.41 16.47
C ARG A 29 -1.73 10.41 17.62
N GLU A 30 -0.74 10.33 18.49
CA GLU A 30 -0.56 11.29 19.60
C GLU A 30 -0.38 12.70 19.06
N ARG A 31 0.49 12.89 18.09
CA ARG A 31 0.72 14.19 17.46
C ARG A 31 -0.54 14.73 16.77
N ALA A 32 -1.31 13.90 16.10
CA ALA A 32 -2.58 14.28 15.49
C ALA A 32 -3.60 14.74 16.54
N CYS A 33 -3.68 14.06 17.68
CA CYS A 33 -4.55 14.46 18.81
C CYS A 33 -4.11 15.79 19.41
N GLU A 34 -2.81 16.04 19.57
CA GLU A 34 -2.29 17.33 20.02
C GLU A 34 -2.71 18.47 19.09
N LEU A 35 -2.52 18.30 17.77
CA LEU A 35 -2.93 19.31 16.79
C LEU A 35 -4.43 19.51 16.72
N ALA A 36 -5.20 18.48 16.97
CA ALA A 36 -6.67 18.57 17.09
C ALA A 36 -7.11 19.25 18.39
N GLY A 37 -6.26 19.24 19.43
CA GLY A 37 -6.56 19.74 20.77
C GLY A 37 -7.52 18.86 21.57
N GLU A 38 -7.74 17.61 21.11
CA GLU A 38 -8.55 16.59 21.78
C GLU A 38 -8.22 15.19 21.25
N PRO A 39 -8.45 14.14 22.06
CA PRO A 39 -8.33 12.76 21.58
C PRO A 39 -9.40 12.45 20.52
N PHE A 40 -8.99 11.79 19.42
CA PHE A 40 -9.89 11.26 18.42
C PHE A 40 -9.30 10.03 17.76
N ASN A 41 -10.14 9.27 17.06
CA ASN A 41 -9.71 8.14 16.25
C ASN A 41 -9.46 8.57 14.79
N PRO A 42 -8.20 8.59 14.30
CA PRO A 42 -7.87 8.94 12.91
C PRO A 42 -8.49 8.02 11.85
N ASP A 43 -8.87 6.80 12.24
CA ASP A 43 -9.55 5.83 11.37
C ASP A 43 -11.06 6.06 11.29
N SER A 44 -11.63 6.93 12.13
CA SER A 44 -13.05 7.27 12.09
C SER A 44 -13.32 8.45 11.14
N PRO A 45 -13.92 8.21 9.95
CA PRO A 45 -14.25 9.31 9.05
C PRO A 45 -15.13 10.39 9.70
N LYS A 46 -16.06 9.99 10.56
CA LYS A 46 -16.96 10.91 11.26
C LYS A 46 -16.22 11.84 12.24
N GLN A 47 -15.31 11.28 13.06
CA GLN A 47 -14.51 12.08 13.99
C GLN A 47 -13.56 13.00 13.23
N LEU A 48 -12.91 12.47 12.19
CA LEU A 48 -12.00 13.26 11.38
C LEU A 48 -12.72 14.41 10.65
N GLN A 49 -13.96 14.20 10.16
CA GLN A 49 -14.79 15.27 9.60
C GLN A 49 -15.03 16.39 10.61
N ALA A 50 -15.44 16.04 11.84
CA ALA A 50 -15.67 17.01 12.89
C ALA A 50 -14.41 17.81 13.21
N ILE A 51 -13.26 17.14 13.34
CA ILE A 51 -11.98 17.83 13.62
C ILE A 51 -11.58 18.75 12.46
N LEU A 52 -11.53 18.26 11.22
CA LEU A 52 -11.01 19.02 10.09
C LEU A 52 -11.96 20.17 9.69
N TYR A 53 -13.27 19.88 9.56
CA TYR A 53 -14.19 20.80 8.91
C TYR A 53 -15.05 21.61 9.89
N GLU A 54 -15.40 21.05 11.06
CA GLU A 54 -16.21 21.76 12.04
C GLU A 54 -15.34 22.55 13.03
N LYS A 55 -14.25 21.95 13.54
CA LYS A 55 -13.38 22.57 14.54
C LYS A 55 -12.28 23.43 13.91
N GLN A 56 -11.48 22.87 13.01
CA GLN A 56 -10.38 23.60 12.37
C GLN A 56 -10.82 24.45 11.16
N LYS A 57 -12.07 24.29 10.70
CA LYS A 57 -12.65 25.07 9.59
C LYS A 57 -11.86 24.98 8.28
N LEU A 58 -11.24 23.83 7.99
CA LEU A 58 -10.54 23.65 6.74
C LEU A 58 -11.50 23.69 5.54
N PRO A 59 -11.02 24.06 4.34
CA PRO A 59 -11.86 24.12 3.14
C PRO A 59 -12.38 22.74 2.74
N ILE A 60 -13.67 22.65 2.40
CA ILE A 60 -14.29 21.41 1.91
C ILE A 60 -14.05 21.31 0.40
N LEU A 61 -13.06 20.50 -0.01
CA LEU A 61 -12.67 20.35 -1.40
C LEU A 61 -13.56 19.36 -2.17
N SER A 62 -14.10 18.35 -1.49
CA SER A 62 -14.98 17.36 -2.08
C SER A 62 -15.98 16.82 -1.06
N LYS A 63 -17.06 16.22 -1.56
CA LYS A 63 -18.09 15.59 -0.74
C LYS A 63 -18.28 14.13 -1.12
N THR A 64 -18.71 13.33 -0.14
CA THR A 64 -19.14 11.95 -0.38
C THR A 64 -20.46 11.93 -1.15
N PRO A 65 -20.87 10.78 -1.74
CA PRO A 65 -22.18 10.65 -2.38
C PRO A 65 -23.38 11.00 -1.48
N LYS A 66 -23.18 10.93 -0.15
CA LYS A 66 -24.18 11.32 0.86
C LYS A 66 -24.11 12.81 1.23
N GLY A 67 -23.33 13.63 0.52
CA GLY A 67 -23.20 15.06 0.75
C GLY A 67 -22.31 15.48 1.92
N GLN A 68 -21.69 14.55 2.64
CA GLN A 68 -20.76 14.85 3.74
C GLN A 68 -19.38 15.27 3.22
N PRO A 69 -18.63 16.14 3.93
CA PRO A 69 -17.26 16.45 3.58
C PRO A 69 -16.40 15.19 3.46
N SER A 70 -15.61 15.10 2.40
CA SER A 70 -14.78 13.92 2.16
C SER A 70 -13.50 13.96 2.99
N THR A 71 -13.14 12.83 3.61
CA THR A 71 -11.85 12.57 4.23
C THR A 71 -11.07 11.49 3.47
N ALA A 72 -11.41 11.27 2.19
CA ALA A 72 -10.70 10.36 1.32
C ALA A 72 -9.28 10.88 1.02
N GLU A 73 -8.39 9.97 0.65
CA GLU A 73 -6.97 10.23 0.39
C GLU A 73 -6.77 11.43 -0.53
N ALA A 74 -7.44 11.47 -1.69
CA ALA A 74 -7.32 12.59 -2.65
C ALA A 74 -7.73 13.97 -2.08
N ALA A 75 -8.69 14.03 -1.16
CA ALA A 75 -9.07 15.28 -0.51
C ALA A 75 -8.04 15.70 0.54
N LEU A 76 -7.51 14.73 1.28
CA LEU A 76 -6.48 14.99 2.28
C LEU A 76 -5.13 15.35 1.65
N GLU A 77 -4.77 14.79 0.48
CA GLU A 77 -3.54 15.13 -0.25
C GLU A 77 -3.48 16.62 -0.60
N VAL A 78 -4.56 17.18 -1.12
CA VAL A 78 -4.62 18.62 -1.43
C VAL A 78 -4.56 19.45 -0.15
N LEU A 79 -5.27 19.06 0.91
CA LEU A 79 -5.22 19.76 2.20
C LEU A 79 -3.82 19.67 2.86
N ALA A 80 -3.09 18.59 2.62
CA ALA A 80 -1.76 18.36 3.19
C ALA A 80 -0.68 19.32 2.63
N GLU A 81 -0.96 20.00 1.52
CA GLU A 81 -0.06 21.04 0.99
C GLU A 81 0.06 22.21 1.97
N ASP A 82 -1.08 22.63 2.57
CA ASP A 82 -1.16 23.81 3.42
C ASP A 82 -1.33 23.50 4.92
N PHE A 83 -1.80 22.29 5.28
CA PHE A 83 -2.17 21.95 6.65
C PHE A 83 -1.43 20.71 7.19
N GLU A 84 -0.88 20.83 8.41
CA GLU A 84 -0.10 19.76 9.06
C GLU A 84 -0.97 18.54 9.42
N LEU A 85 -2.17 18.73 9.96
CA LEU A 85 -3.01 17.63 10.42
C LEU A 85 -3.41 16.66 9.28
N PRO A 86 -3.90 17.10 8.11
CA PRO A 86 -4.14 16.23 6.98
C PRO A 86 -2.89 15.44 6.54
N ARG A 87 -1.69 16.04 6.58
CA ARG A 87 -0.43 15.38 6.26
C ARG A 87 -0.14 14.25 7.23
N LEU A 88 -0.28 14.47 8.53
CA LEU A 88 -0.10 13.43 9.55
C LEU A 88 -1.12 12.30 9.41
N ILE A 89 -2.38 12.61 9.08
CA ILE A 89 -3.40 11.59 8.85
C ILE A 89 -3.07 10.72 7.64
N LEU A 90 -2.56 11.28 6.56
CA LEU A 90 -2.12 10.51 5.39
C LEU A 90 -0.96 9.58 5.75
N GLU A 91 0.04 10.09 6.46
CA GLU A 91 1.18 9.28 6.92
C GLU A 91 0.72 8.15 7.85
N TYR A 92 -0.09 8.48 8.86
CA TYR A 92 -0.70 7.52 9.76
C TYR A 92 -1.43 6.39 9.01
N ARG A 93 -2.33 6.74 8.08
CA ARG A 93 -3.09 5.77 7.28
C ARG A 93 -2.20 4.92 6.39
N GLY A 94 -1.17 5.52 5.80
CA GLY A 94 -0.19 4.81 4.99
C GLY A 94 0.54 3.74 5.79
N LEU A 95 1.07 4.09 6.96
CA LEU A 95 1.76 3.15 7.84
C LEU A 95 0.82 2.10 8.44
N ALA A 96 -0.38 2.49 8.86
CA ALA A 96 -1.38 1.57 9.41
C ALA A 96 -1.80 0.51 8.36
N LYS A 97 -2.04 0.92 7.12
CA LYS A 97 -2.33 0.02 6.00
C LYS A 97 -1.16 -0.92 5.70
N LEU A 98 0.06 -0.38 5.67
CA LEU A 98 1.26 -1.18 5.42
C LEU A 98 1.47 -2.24 6.49
N ARG A 99 1.30 -1.86 7.77
CA ARG A 99 1.41 -2.75 8.90
C ARG A 99 0.35 -3.86 8.86
N SER A 100 -0.93 -3.48 8.80
CA SER A 100 -2.04 -4.43 8.87
C SER A 100 -2.12 -5.35 7.65
N THR A 101 -1.82 -4.83 6.44
CA THR A 101 -1.96 -5.60 5.20
C THR A 101 -0.78 -6.53 4.97
N TYR A 102 0.43 -6.14 5.38
CA TYR A 102 1.66 -6.87 5.04
C TYR A 102 2.48 -7.29 6.26
N ALA A 103 2.92 -6.35 7.11
CA ALA A 103 3.89 -6.66 8.14
C ALA A 103 3.35 -7.61 9.23
N GLU A 104 2.05 -7.52 9.56
CA GLU A 104 1.38 -8.45 10.48
C GLU A 104 0.81 -9.68 9.77
N ARG A 105 0.22 -9.47 8.61
CA ARG A 105 -0.52 -10.53 7.94
C ARG A 105 0.39 -11.56 7.28
N LEU A 106 1.44 -11.15 6.57
CA LEU A 106 2.30 -12.07 5.85
C LEU A 106 2.98 -13.12 6.75
N PRO A 107 3.51 -12.79 7.94
CA PRO A 107 4.03 -13.82 8.85
C PRO A 107 3.00 -14.86 9.26
N ALA A 108 1.74 -14.44 9.46
CA ALA A 108 0.64 -15.35 9.84
C ALA A 108 0.20 -16.28 8.69
N GLU A 109 0.46 -15.90 7.45
CA GLU A 109 0.16 -16.69 6.23
C GLU A 109 1.27 -17.72 5.89
N ILE A 110 2.38 -17.75 6.65
CA ILE A 110 3.44 -18.73 6.43
C ILE A 110 2.93 -20.11 6.81
N ASN A 111 2.84 -20.98 5.83
CA ASN A 111 2.41 -22.36 6.04
C ASN A 111 3.44 -23.14 6.86
N ALA A 112 3.04 -23.67 8.00
CA ALA A 112 3.91 -24.36 8.96
C ALA A 112 4.65 -25.58 8.37
N ARG A 113 4.06 -26.25 7.37
CA ARG A 113 4.66 -27.43 6.72
C ARG A 113 5.70 -27.09 5.68
N THR A 114 5.49 -25.99 4.92
CA THR A 114 6.37 -25.61 3.80
C THR A 114 7.33 -24.49 4.15
N GLY A 115 7.06 -23.72 5.21
CA GLY A 115 7.78 -22.50 5.57
C GLY A 115 7.60 -21.37 4.54
N ARG A 116 6.52 -21.41 3.73
CA ARG A 116 6.31 -20.50 2.60
C ARG A 116 4.91 -19.94 2.60
N ILE A 117 4.74 -18.82 1.94
CA ILE A 117 3.44 -18.25 1.63
C ILE A 117 2.98 -18.78 0.27
N HIS A 118 1.73 -19.22 0.20
CA HIS A 118 1.10 -19.77 -1.00
C HIS A 118 -0.10 -18.90 -1.37
N THR A 119 0.10 -18.03 -2.36
CA THR A 119 -0.99 -17.21 -2.91
C THR A 119 -1.70 -17.96 -4.04
N SER A 120 -2.95 -17.60 -4.31
CA SER A 120 -3.70 -18.06 -5.48
C SER A 120 -3.60 -17.01 -6.59
N TYR A 121 -3.36 -17.45 -7.83
CA TYR A 121 -3.32 -16.59 -9.03
C TYR A 121 -4.55 -16.80 -9.91
N HIS A 122 -5.16 -15.70 -10.34
CA HIS A 122 -6.36 -15.70 -11.18
C HIS A 122 -6.05 -15.10 -12.54
N GLN A 123 -6.33 -15.86 -13.61
CA GLN A 123 -6.00 -15.47 -14.98
C GLN A 123 -7.11 -14.70 -15.71
N ALA A 124 -8.37 -14.82 -15.28
CA ALA A 124 -9.53 -14.32 -16.02
C ALA A 124 -10.46 -13.45 -15.16
N VAL A 125 -9.91 -12.73 -14.18
CA VAL A 125 -10.69 -11.91 -13.24
C VAL A 125 -10.62 -10.42 -13.57
N THR A 126 -9.46 -9.94 -14.03
CA THR A 126 -9.30 -8.52 -14.36
C THR A 126 -9.82 -8.22 -15.75
N ALA A 127 -10.49 -7.08 -15.93
CA ALA A 127 -10.98 -6.64 -17.25
C ALA A 127 -9.85 -6.40 -18.27
N THR A 128 -8.62 -6.17 -17.78
CA THR A 128 -7.44 -5.90 -18.61
C THR A 128 -6.67 -7.15 -19.04
N GLY A 129 -7.09 -8.35 -18.62
CA GLY A 129 -6.36 -9.60 -18.88
C GLY A 129 -5.10 -9.79 -18.04
N ARG A 130 -4.79 -8.88 -17.10
CA ARG A 130 -3.67 -9.06 -16.17
C ARG A 130 -3.99 -10.15 -15.16
N LEU A 131 -2.96 -10.81 -14.60
CA LEU A 131 -3.11 -11.69 -13.44
C LEU A 131 -3.53 -10.88 -12.22
N SER A 132 -4.33 -11.48 -11.36
CA SER A 132 -4.54 -11.03 -9.99
C SER A 132 -4.13 -12.10 -9.01
N SER A 133 -3.85 -11.72 -7.76
CA SER A 133 -3.53 -12.67 -6.69
C SER A 133 -4.36 -12.42 -5.44
N SER A 134 -4.68 -13.49 -4.70
CA SER A 134 -5.42 -13.42 -3.46
C SER A 134 -4.91 -14.44 -2.45
N GLU A 135 -5.17 -14.17 -1.18
CA GLU A 135 -4.88 -15.06 -0.04
C GLU A 135 -3.41 -15.52 0.07
N PRO A 136 -2.48 -14.57 0.23
CA PRO A 136 -2.60 -13.11 0.24
C PRO A 136 -2.42 -12.47 -1.14
N ASN A 137 -2.84 -11.19 -1.32
CA ASN A 137 -2.53 -10.44 -2.52
C ASN A 137 -1.06 -9.97 -2.48
N LEU A 138 -0.20 -10.56 -3.29
CA LEU A 138 1.23 -10.24 -3.39
C LEU A 138 1.57 -9.23 -4.50
N GLN A 139 0.59 -8.84 -5.34
CA GLN A 139 0.84 -7.93 -6.47
C GLN A 139 0.77 -6.44 -6.07
N ASN A 140 0.18 -6.13 -4.91
CA ASN A 140 0.01 -4.76 -4.43
C ASN A 140 1.03 -4.35 -3.36
N ILE A 141 2.12 -5.07 -3.21
CA ILE A 141 3.20 -4.70 -2.28
C ILE A 141 3.81 -3.37 -2.73
N PRO A 142 3.82 -2.33 -1.88
CA PRO A 142 4.35 -1.03 -2.26
C PRO A 142 5.82 -1.10 -2.64
N VAL A 143 6.22 -0.30 -3.66
CA VAL A 143 7.61 -0.27 -4.17
C VAL A 143 8.23 1.11 -4.09
N ARG A 144 7.41 2.16 -4.00
CA ARG A 144 7.87 3.55 -4.11
C ARG A 144 8.44 4.07 -2.79
N THR A 145 7.84 3.70 -1.67
CA THR A 145 8.25 4.15 -0.33
C THR A 145 9.38 3.28 0.22
N GLU A 146 10.17 3.83 1.13
CA GLU A 146 11.21 3.08 1.84
C GLU A 146 10.63 1.93 2.66
N ASP A 147 9.55 2.19 3.39
CA ASP A 147 8.85 1.19 4.19
C ASP A 147 8.25 0.08 3.32
N GLY A 148 7.72 0.40 2.13
CA GLY A 148 7.28 -0.60 1.16
C GLY A 148 8.43 -1.47 0.65
N ARG A 149 9.61 -0.88 0.42
CA ARG A 149 10.81 -1.64 0.07
C ARG A 149 11.26 -2.60 1.17
N LYS A 150 11.14 -2.23 2.46
CA LYS A 150 11.41 -3.16 3.59
C LYS A 150 10.52 -4.41 3.53
N ILE A 151 9.22 -4.26 3.20
CA ILE A 151 8.33 -5.42 2.98
C ILE A 151 8.85 -6.31 1.84
N ARG A 152 9.27 -5.72 0.73
CA ARG A 152 9.78 -6.50 -0.41
C ARG A 152 11.09 -7.22 -0.08
N GLN A 153 11.97 -6.60 0.69
CA GLN A 153 13.24 -7.20 1.13
C GLN A 153 13.04 -8.44 2.01
N ALA A 154 11.87 -8.57 2.66
CA ALA A 154 11.54 -9.77 3.41
C ALA A 154 11.22 -10.98 2.51
N PHE A 155 10.98 -10.80 1.21
CA PHE A 155 10.89 -11.89 0.25
C PHE A 155 12.31 -12.31 -0.14
N ILE A 156 12.76 -13.44 0.36
CA ILE A 156 14.14 -13.92 0.25
C ILE A 156 14.24 -15.23 -0.49
N ALA A 157 15.43 -15.54 -0.96
CA ALA A 157 15.71 -16.86 -1.53
C ALA A 157 16.08 -17.85 -0.41
N PRO A 158 15.73 -19.14 -0.55
CA PRO A 158 16.26 -20.17 0.33
C PRO A 158 17.80 -20.22 0.29
N PRO A 159 18.45 -20.74 1.34
CA PRO A 159 19.91 -20.90 1.37
C PRO A 159 20.47 -21.53 0.09
N GLY A 160 21.56 -20.95 -0.44
CA GLY A 160 22.21 -21.40 -1.66
C GLY A 160 21.50 -21.04 -2.97
N ARG A 161 20.41 -20.25 -2.90
CA ARG A 161 19.65 -19.77 -4.09
C ARG A 161 19.65 -18.25 -4.16
N LYS A 162 19.24 -17.74 -5.31
CA LYS A 162 19.07 -16.30 -5.57
C LYS A 162 17.68 -16.03 -6.12
N ILE A 163 17.14 -14.86 -5.84
CA ILE A 163 15.97 -14.35 -6.55
C ILE A 163 16.47 -13.71 -7.84
N LEU A 164 15.84 -14.08 -8.94
CA LEU A 164 16.03 -13.45 -10.25
C LEU A 164 14.74 -12.71 -10.58
N SER A 165 14.87 -11.45 -10.98
CA SER A 165 13.75 -10.64 -11.45
C SER A 165 14.01 -10.24 -12.90
N PHE A 166 13.06 -10.58 -13.77
CA PHE A 166 13.04 -10.17 -15.17
C PHE A 166 11.75 -9.41 -15.44
N ASP A 167 11.88 -8.21 -15.96
CA ASP A 167 10.75 -7.38 -16.32
C ASP A 167 10.96 -6.78 -17.71
N TYR A 168 9.89 -6.77 -18.51
CA TYR A 168 9.93 -6.14 -19.81
C TYR A 168 9.82 -4.62 -19.64
N SER A 169 10.82 -3.89 -20.14
CA SER A 169 10.78 -2.43 -20.11
C SER A 169 9.67 -1.90 -21.01
N GLN A 170 8.68 -1.23 -20.42
CA GLN A 170 7.60 -0.51 -21.11
C GLN A 170 6.86 -1.36 -22.14
N ILE A 171 6.57 -2.61 -21.82
CA ILE A 171 6.06 -3.58 -22.79
C ILE A 171 4.73 -3.14 -23.43
N GLU A 172 3.83 -2.53 -22.67
CA GLU A 172 2.56 -2.06 -23.19
C GLU A 172 2.73 -1.00 -24.26
N LEU A 173 3.66 -0.05 -24.08
CA LEU A 173 3.95 0.99 -25.08
C LEU A 173 4.63 0.40 -26.32
N ARG A 174 5.50 -0.59 -26.14
CA ARG A 174 6.13 -1.31 -27.28
C ARG A 174 5.11 -2.10 -28.08
N ILE A 175 4.18 -2.77 -27.43
CA ILE A 175 3.08 -3.47 -28.10
C ILE A 175 2.18 -2.47 -28.83
N MET A 176 1.87 -1.34 -28.21
CA MET A 176 1.08 -0.27 -28.82
C MET A 176 1.76 0.29 -30.06
N ALA A 177 3.05 0.60 -29.98
CA ALA A 177 3.85 1.07 -31.11
C ALA A 177 3.80 0.09 -32.30
N HIS A 178 3.93 -1.21 -32.00
CA HIS A 178 3.89 -2.26 -33.00
C HIS A 178 2.51 -2.40 -33.65
N ILE A 179 1.43 -2.42 -32.85
CA ILE A 179 0.06 -2.59 -33.37
C ILE A 179 -0.42 -1.36 -34.12
N ALA A 180 -0.07 -0.14 -33.63
CA ALA A 180 -0.47 1.12 -34.27
C ALA A 180 0.38 1.48 -35.48
N GLU A 181 1.53 0.81 -35.68
CA GLU A 181 2.54 1.15 -36.70
C GLU A 181 2.93 2.63 -36.67
N ASP A 182 2.91 3.26 -35.48
CA ASP A 182 3.25 4.66 -35.30
C ASP A 182 4.77 4.85 -35.37
N GLU A 183 5.21 5.59 -36.39
CA GLU A 183 6.64 5.79 -36.66
C GLU A 183 7.39 6.49 -35.50
N ASN A 184 6.75 7.42 -34.78
CA ASN A 184 7.38 8.12 -33.67
C ASN A 184 7.53 7.21 -32.46
N LEU A 185 6.52 6.39 -32.15
CA LEU A 185 6.60 5.41 -31.10
C LEU A 185 7.62 4.31 -31.43
N LEU A 186 7.63 3.82 -32.68
CA LEU A 186 8.61 2.82 -33.13
C LEU A 186 10.05 3.35 -33.04
N ALA A 187 10.26 4.62 -33.37
CA ALA A 187 11.57 5.25 -33.27
C ALA A 187 12.02 5.53 -31.81
N ALA A 188 11.08 5.60 -30.86
CA ALA A 188 11.36 5.85 -29.44
C ALA A 188 11.80 4.58 -28.67
N PHE A 189 11.62 3.38 -29.25
CA PHE A 189 11.88 2.06 -28.63
C PHE A 189 12.83 1.18 -29.43
#